data_4df0fda73842b087063610f5d6f5062b
#
_entry.id   4df0fda73842b087063610f5d6f5062b
#
_cell.length_a   1.000
_cell.length_b   1.000
_cell.length_c   1.000
_cell.angle_alpha   90.00
_cell.angle_beta   90.00
_cell.angle_gamma   90.00
#
_symmetry.space_group_name_H-M   'P 1'
#
loop_
_entity.id
_entity.type
_entity.pdbx_description
1 polymer ?
#
loop_
_entity_poly.entity_id
_entity_poly.type
_entity_poly.pdbx_seq_one_letter_code
_entity_poly.pdbx_strand_id
1 'polypeptide(L)'
;MYQHRDWQGSLLDFPVNKVVCVGSNYADHIKEMGSAASVEPVVFIKPETALCDIRQPVAIPKEFGAVHHEVELAVLIGTPLKQANEDRVARAIAGYGVALDSDAARSASGL
;
A
#
# COMPACT_ATOMS: atom_id res chain seq x y z
N MET A 1 -7.10 2.12 -16.65
CA MET A 1 -5.84 2.08 -15.89
C MET A 1 -5.89 3.05 -14.72
N TYR A 2 -5.38 2.63 -13.57
CA TYR A 2 -5.40 3.47 -12.37
C TYR A 2 -4.58 4.75 -12.57
N GLN A 3 -5.10 5.87 -12.04
CA GLN A 3 -4.41 7.16 -11.99
C GLN A 3 -4.61 7.76 -10.61
N HIS A 4 -3.59 8.42 -10.09
CA HIS A 4 -3.70 9.11 -8.80
C HIS A 4 -4.70 10.26 -8.87
N ARG A 5 -5.58 10.34 -7.88
CA ARG A 5 -6.59 11.40 -7.77
C ARG A 5 -6.63 11.93 -6.35
N ASP A 6 -7.01 13.19 -6.21
CA ASP A 6 -7.25 13.80 -4.90
C ASP A 6 -8.63 13.44 -4.34
N TRP A 7 -8.95 13.95 -3.17
CA TRP A 7 -10.24 13.70 -2.52
C TRP A 7 -11.44 14.16 -3.34
N GLN A 8 -11.26 15.14 -4.19
CA GLN A 8 -12.31 15.69 -5.04
C GLN A 8 -12.45 14.94 -6.36
N GLY A 9 -11.59 13.98 -6.59
CA GLY A 9 -11.59 13.19 -7.80
C GLY A 9 -10.78 13.77 -8.95
N SER A 10 -10.08 14.87 -8.72
CA SER A 10 -9.23 15.49 -9.74
C SER A 10 -7.94 14.70 -9.93
N LEU A 11 -7.50 14.58 -11.18
CA LEU A 11 -6.26 13.91 -11.50
C LEU A 11 -5.06 14.65 -10.91
N LEU A 12 -4.15 13.89 -10.32
CA LEU A 12 -2.86 14.41 -9.85
C LEU A 12 -1.80 14.19 -10.93
N ASP A 13 -0.94 15.15 -11.10
CA ASP A 13 0.14 15.10 -12.09
C ASP A 13 1.36 14.38 -11.52
N PHE A 14 1.16 13.11 -11.16
CA PHE A 14 2.23 12.23 -10.71
C PHE A 14 2.12 10.89 -11.43
N PRO A 15 3.24 10.34 -11.90
CA PRO A 15 3.20 9.02 -12.54
C PRO A 15 2.85 7.94 -11.53
N VAL A 16 2.17 6.90 -12.01
CA VAL A 16 1.91 5.70 -11.22
C VAL A 16 3.04 4.72 -11.47
N ASN A 17 3.79 4.44 -10.43
CA ASN A 17 4.89 3.49 -10.45
C ASN A 17 4.61 2.35 -9.47
N LYS A 18 5.67 1.67 -9.03
CA LYS A 18 5.54 0.60 -8.05
C LYS A 18 5.03 1.13 -6.72
N VAL A 19 4.38 0.27 -5.98
CA VAL A 19 3.94 0.52 -4.62
C VAL A 19 4.85 -0.23 -3.67
N VAL A 20 5.49 0.50 -2.76
CA VAL A 20 6.34 -0.11 -1.72
C VAL A 20 5.50 -0.23 -0.47
N CYS A 21 5.36 -1.43 0.04
CA CYS A 21 4.54 -1.74 1.20
C CYS A 21 5.42 -2.13 2.37
N VAL A 22 4.98 -1.76 3.58
CA VAL A 22 5.66 -2.10 4.81
C VAL A 22 4.76 -3.02 5.63
N GLY A 23 5.22 -4.24 5.86
CA GLY A 23 4.53 -5.20 6.69
C GLY A 23 4.96 -5.08 8.15
N SER A 24 4.10 -5.62 9.05
CA SER A 24 4.39 -5.66 10.49
C SER A 24 4.73 -4.30 11.09
N ASN A 25 4.05 -3.26 10.58
CA ASN A 25 4.33 -1.87 10.98
C ASN A 25 3.44 -1.40 12.13
N TYR A 26 2.24 -1.97 12.28
CA TYR A 26 1.28 -1.57 13.31
C TYR A 26 1.46 -2.44 14.55
N ALA A 27 1.70 -1.81 15.71
CA ALA A 27 2.00 -2.51 16.94
C ALA A 27 0.88 -3.47 17.37
N ASP A 28 -0.36 -3.07 17.24
CA ASP A 28 -1.50 -3.92 17.58
C ASP A 28 -1.59 -5.16 16.71
N HIS A 29 -1.31 -5.01 15.42
CA HIS A 29 -1.28 -6.12 14.49
C HIS A 29 -0.18 -7.12 14.86
N ILE A 30 1.00 -6.63 15.25
CA ILE A 30 2.11 -7.48 15.69
C ILE A 30 1.71 -8.28 16.92
N LYS A 31 1.03 -7.67 17.89
CA LYS A 31 0.53 -8.34 19.09
C LYS A 31 -0.49 -9.42 18.76
N GLU A 32 -1.44 -9.12 17.88
CA GLU A 32 -2.47 -10.07 17.46
C GLU A 32 -1.88 -11.31 16.81
N MET A 33 -0.80 -11.14 16.08
CA MET A 33 -0.12 -12.25 15.41
C MET A 33 0.82 -13.01 16.34
N GLY A 34 1.05 -12.54 17.56
CA GLY A 34 1.97 -13.17 18.48
C GLY A 34 3.43 -13.07 18.04
N SER A 35 3.72 -12.17 17.16
CA SER A 35 5.07 -11.98 16.64
C SER A 35 5.88 -11.03 17.51
N ALA A 36 7.18 -11.27 17.61
CA ALA A 36 8.08 -10.31 18.22
C ALA A 36 8.21 -9.08 17.31
N ALA A 37 8.37 -7.89 17.91
CA ALA A 37 8.60 -6.69 17.14
C ALA A 37 9.86 -6.84 16.29
N SER A 38 9.75 -6.57 15.00
CA SER A 38 10.88 -6.63 14.10
C SER A 38 11.76 -5.39 14.29
N VAL A 39 13.07 -5.58 14.33
CA VAL A 39 14.03 -4.47 14.39
C VAL A 39 14.04 -3.71 13.06
N GLU A 40 13.86 -4.45 11.96
CA GLU A 40 13.80 -3.87 10.63
C GLU A 40 12.41 -4.12 10.03
N PRO A 41 11.86 -3.12 9.31
CA PRO A 41 10.57 -3.31 8.67
C PRO A 41 10.65 -4.36 7.57
N VAL A 42 9.58 -5.14 7.44
CA VAL A 42 9.40 -6.05 6.31
C VAL A 42 8.88 -5.24 5.14
N VAL A 43 9.60 -5.26 4.04
CA VAL A 43 9.26 -4.45 2.86
C VAL A 43 8.94 -5.38 1.69
N PHE A 44 7.84 -5.07 0.98
CA PHE A 44 7.48 -5.79 -0.25
C PHE A 44 6.93 -4.79 -1.27
N ILE A 45 6.85 -5.22 -2.52
CA ILE A 45 6.50 -4.36 -3.63
C ILE A 45 5.31 -4.92 -4.38
N LYS A 46 4.39 -4.04 -4.77
CA LYS A 46 3.32 -4.37 -5.70
C LYS A 46 3.53 -3.58 -6.99
N PRO A 47 3.24 -4.19 -8.16
CA PRO A 47 3.33 -3.47 -9.43
C PRO A 47 2.15 -2.50 -9.59
N GLU A 48 2.31 -1.54 -10.48
CA GLU A 48 1.23 -0.57 -10.77
C GLU A 48 -0.06 -1.25 -11.23
N THR A 49 0.05 -2.39 -11.90
CA THR A 49 -1.10 -3.16 -12.38
C THR A 49 -1.96 -3.75 -11.27
N ALA A 50 -1.46 -3.76 -10.04
CA ALA A 50 -2.22 -4.22 -8.88
C ALA A 50 -3.10 -3.12 -8.28
N LEU A 51 -3.01 -1.89 -8.77
CA LEU A 51 -3.75 -0.75 -8.25
C LEU A 51 -5.10 -0.58 -8.95
N CYS A 52 -6.12 -0.24 -8.18
CA CYS A 52 -7.43 0.15 -8.71
C CYS A 52 -8.01 1.29 -7.88
N ASP A 53 -8.97 2.00 -8.47
CA ASP A 53 -9.61 3.14 -7.81
C ASP A 53 -10.55 2.63 -6.70
N ILE A 54 -10.31 3.06 -5.47
CA ILE A 54 -11.12 2.70 -4.31
C ILE A 54 -12.57 3.13 -4.44
N ARG A 55 -12.87 4.08 -5.31
CA ARG A 55 -14.24 4.56 -5.55
C ARG A 55 -15.00 3.75 -6.58
N GLN A 56 -14.34 2.77 -7.19
CA GLN A 56 -14.96 1.89 -8.17
C GLN A 56 -15.15 0.49 -7.56
N PRO A 57 -16.17 -0.26 -8.01
CA PRO A 57 -16.34 -1.63 -7.57
C PRO A 57 -15.12 -2.49 -7.93
N VAL A 58 -14.70 -3.34 -6.98
CA VAL A 58 -13.60 -4.26 -7.19
C VAL A 58 -14.16 -5.66 -7.37
N ALA A 59 -13.85 -6.30 -8.49
CA ALA A 59 -14.26 -7.67 -8.73
C ALA A 59 -13.41 -8.64 -7.92
N ILE A 60 -14.07 -9.49 -7.16
CA ILE A 60 -13.38 -10.49 -6.35
C ILE A 60 -13.70 -11.87 -6.93
N PRO A 61 -12.68 -12.59 -7.46
CA PRO A 61 -12.89 -13.93 -7.99
C PRO A 61 -13.36 -14.90 -6.91
N LYS A 62 -14.40 -15.66 -7.20
CA LYS A 62 -14.99 -16.61 -6.23
C LYS A 62 -14.03 -17.74 -5.87
N GLU A 63 -13.19 -18.14 -6.79
CA GLU A 63 -12.25 -19.25 -6.60
C GLU A 63 -11.15 -18.97 -5.60
N PHE A 64 -10.96 -17.73 -5.19
CA PHE A 64 -9.93 -17.38 -4.20
C PHE A 64 -10.39 -17.48 -2.76
N GLY A 65 -11.64 -17.85 -2.52
CA GLY A 65 -12.17 -17.98 -1.16
C GLY A 65 -12.33 -16.65 -0.45
N ALA A 66 -12.06 -16.64 0.85
CA ALA A 66 -12.19 -15.41 1.65
C ALA A 66 -11.12 -14.38 1.28
N VAL A 67 -11.55 -13.14 1.11
CA VAL A 67 -10.67 -12.02 0.83
C VAL A 67 -10.60 -11.15 2.08
N HIS A 68 -9.39 -10.92 2.56
CA HIS A 68 -9.14 -10.02 3.68
C HIS A 68 -8.71 -8.66 3.17
N HIS A 69 -9.08 -7.61 3.88
CA HIS A 69 -8.67 -6.25 3.54
C HIS A 69 -8.22 -5.51 4.78
N GLU A 70 -7.28 -4.61 4.58
CA GLU A 70 -6.70 -3.79 5.63
C GLU A 70 -6.69 -2.33 5.18
N VAL A 71 -7.00 -1.42 6.10
CA VAL A 71 -6.93 0.01 5.85
C VAL A 71 -5.51 0.48 6.16
N GLU A 72 -4.88 1.11 5.19
CA GLU A 72 -3.49 1.51 5.26
C GLU A 72 -3.31 3.00 5.01
N LEU A 73 -2.27 3.58 5.61
CA LEU A 73 -1.83 4.92 5.26
C LEU A 73 -1.03 4.86 3.97
N ALA A 74 -1.47 5.63 2.98
CA ALA A 74 -0.74 5.77 1.74
C ALA A 74 0.07 7.06 1.76
N VAL A 75 1.30 6.98 1.31
CA VAL A 75 2.20 8.12 1.19
C VAL A 75 2.61 8.26 -0.27
N LEU A 76 2.31 9.41 -0.85
CA LEU A 76 2.69 9.70 -2.24
C LEU A 76 4.04 10.41 -2.25
N ILE A 77 5.02 9.75 -2.84
CA ILE A 77 6.37 10.32 -3.02
C ILE A 77 6.38 11.06 -4.36
N GLY A 78 6.62 12.35 -4.30
CA GLY A 78 6.53 13.23 -5.48
C GLY A 78 7.83 13.50 -6.20
N THR A 79 8.97 13.14 -5.61
CA THR A 79 10.28 13.29 -6.24
C THR A 79 11.12 12.05 -6.06
N PRO A 80 12.00 11.71 -7.02
CA PRO A 80 12.86 10.53 -6.90
C PRO A 80 13.75 10.59 -5.66
N LEU A 81 13.87 9.45 -4.98
CA LEU A 81 14.71 9.30 -3.79
C LEU A 81 15.65 8.11 -3.97
N LYS A 82 16.88 8.29 -3.54
CA LYS A 82 17.87 7.22 -3.47
C LYS A 82 18.82 7.51 -2.32
N GLN A 83 18.94 6.56 -1.38
CA GLN A 83 19.82 6.71 -0.23
C GLN A 83 19.64 8.06 0.48
N ALA A 84 18.40 8.47 0.63
CA ALA A 84 18.04 9.76 1.17
C ALA A 84 17.98 9.74 2.70
N ASN A 85 18.36 10.87 3.32
CA ASN A 85 18.16 11.04 4.75
C ASN A 85 16.71 11.41 5.07
N GLU A 86 16.36 11.46 6.35
CA GLU A 86 14.99 11.73 6.79
C GLU A 86 14.47 13.08 6.30
N ASP A 87 15.31 14.12 6.28
CA ASP A 87 14.91 15.44 5.82
C ASP A 87 14.54 15.44 4.34
N ARG A 88 15.33 14.75 3.52
CA ARG A 88 15.04 14.64 2.09
C ARG A 88 13.78 13.84 1.83
N VAL A 89 13.57 12.76 2.58
CA VAL A 89 12.35 11.95 2.47
C VAL A 89 11.14 12.80 2.83
N ALA A 90 11.19 13.54 3.93
CA ALA A 90 10.07 14.38 4.34
C ALA A 90 9.70 15.41 3.27
N ARG A 91 10.69 16.02 2.63
CA ARG A 91 10.46 17.00 1.57
C ARG A 91 9.98 16.39 0.26
N ALA A 92 10.20 15.11 0.06
CA ALA A 92 9.74 14.40 -1.14
C ALA A 92 8.30 13.95 -1.06
N ILE A 93 7.68 13.99 0.11
CA ILE A 93 6.28 13.58 0.28
C ILE A 93 5.39 14.62 -0.36
N ALA A 94 4.63 14.21 -1.37
CA ALA A 94 3.66 15.07 -2.05
C ALA A 94 2.29 15.07 -1.35
N GLY A 95 1.95 14.00 -0.65
CA GLY A 95 0.67 13.92 0.05
C GLY A 95 0.46 12.59 0.73
N TYR A 96 -0.66 12.51 1.44
CA TYR A 96 -1.09 11.33 2.17
C TYR A 96 -2.49 10.93 1.73
N GLY A 97 -2.78 9.67 1.85
CA GLY A 97 -4.09 9.14 1.53
C GLY A 97 -4.40 7.86 2.27
N VAL A 98 -5.49 7.25 1.89
CA VAL A 98 -5.93 5.98 2.45
C VAL A 98 -5.89 4.94 1.33
N ALA A 99 -5.31 3.80 1.63
CA ALA A 99 -5.31 2.65 0.75
C ALA A 99 -6.05 1.49 1.42
N LEU A 100 -6.68 0.67 0.59
CA LEU A 100 -7.30 -0.57 1.04
C LEU A 100 -6.51 -1.71 0.43
N ASP A 101 -5.79 -2.43 1.27
CA ASP A 101 -4.99 -3.58 0.84
C ASP A 101 -5.85 -4.83 0.94
N SER A 102 -6.06 -5.51 -0.19
CA SER A 102 -6.89 -6.70 -0.27
C SER A 102 -6.05 -7.90 -0.64
N ASP A 103 -6.16 -8.95 0.18
CA ASP A 103 -5.49 -10.22 -0.07
C ASP A 103 -6.49 -11.37 0.04
N ALA A 104 -6.36 -12.34 -0.87
CA ALA A 104 -7.10 -13.58 -0.73
C ALA A 104 -6.40 -14.48 0.29
N ALA A 105 -7.17 -15.05 1.21
CA ALA A 105 -6.62 -15.93 2.25
C ALA A 105 -5.81 -17.09 1.66
N ARG A 106 -6.24 -17.59 0.52
CA ARG A 106 -5.55 -18.67 -0.17
C ARG A 106 -4.16 -18.27 -0.65
N SER A 107 -3.98 -17.03 -1.11
CA SER A 107 -2.68 -16.59 -1.58
C SER A 107 -1.65 -16.55 -0.46
N ALA A 108 -2.10 -16.27 0.76
CA ALA A 108 -1.20 -16.29 1.93
C ALA A 108 -0.65 -17.69 2.23
N SER A 109 -1.40 -18.74 1.87
CA SER A 109 -0.99 -20.12 2.13
C SER A 109 -0.39 -20.83 0.92
N GLY A 110 -0.69 -20.36 -0.28
CA GLY A 110 -0.33 -21.02 -1.52
C GLY A 110 0.83 -20.41 -2.26
N LEU A 111 1.29 -19.30 -1.79
CA LEU A 111 2.45 -18.62 -2.34
C LEU A 111 3.68 -18.87 -1.46
#